data_034da7209aaca953678007a7d6d9b7a3
#
_entry.id   034da7209aaca953678007a7d6d9b7a3
#
_cell.length_a   1.000
_cell.length_b   1.000
_cell.length_c   1.000
_cell.angle_alpha   90.00
_cell.angle_beta   90.00
_cell.angle_gamma   90.00
#
_symmetry.space_group_name_H-M   'P 1'
#
loop_
_entity.id
_entity.type
_entity.pdbx_description
1 polymer ?
#
loop_
_entity_poly.entity_id
_entity_poly.type
_entity_poly.pdbx_seq_one_letter_code
_entity_poly.pdbx_strand_id
1 'polypeptide(L)'
;MRQGTKIDTSLGERHGILELLGRLRSDGITIHEMEEIGHKFRLAGRRALRPLVRELWRESSGELISKYAYILDFFETQSWLAQLIQIAVKRRDLGDDGKAALLVALEGYGVDVHAPPLRGVFAGIGVPLRQAALGALRLGEEGIVTFLDEFLAHPVDVQKLVIGELGDGGDPQGARMLEAMLWHDDRKIAQAAVAALGRIRDPLAAGILTRFLEEGESSLHGEAERSLRRLAFLGVAAPSPAAALPFHAGYATAPDGDGYRSLLVSRWVDGGRLAALYMQVHERRGLLAAWGDGSLTPDGFEAELEGFSAQDELHEVSPDYVLALLRDALHWSRDLCYLPADFYLRRGMFAGQGLTPAPYRPEFPEYPKEPALSYREGEDITRRLFEDPFFAGWFMAGQRVYDFAGEYRCGEDLERILERFCAELLTPELELIRERLLASADLMRRSGRGSSFVGRVVALARSLEGYRLPHHLHPFLRGFAMESLEVAREALAQGEDGCPQAAEEG
;
A
#
# COMPACT_ATOMS: atom_id res chain seq x y z
N MET A 1 -15.89 -60.97 35.22
CA MET A 1 -15.62 -59.53 35.20
C MET A 1 -14.26 -59.29 34.54
N ARG A 2 -14.24 -58.85 33.26
CA ARG A 2 -13.00 -58.46 32.56
C ARG A 2 -12.70 -57.01 32.93
N GLN A 3 -11.62 -56.77 33.65
CA GLN A 3 -11.08 -55.41 33.84
C GLN A 3 -10.62 -54.89 32.49
N GLY A 4 -11.32 -53.89 31.99
CA GLY A 4 -10.89 -53.16 30.78
C GLY A 4 -9.59 -52.43 31.09
N THR A 5 -8.54 -52.75 30.35
CA THR A 5 -7.26 -52.07 30.32
C THR A 5 -7.54 -50.58 29.93
N LYS A 6 -7.39 -49.63 30.86
CA LYS A 6 -7.37 -48.22 30.53
C LYS A 6 -6.18 -48.00 29.58
N ILE A 7 -6.48 -47.80 28.33
CA ILE A 7 -5.49 -47.34 27.34
C ILE A 7 -5.00 -45.98 27.84
N ASP A 8 -3.71 -45.88 28.11
CA ASP A 8 -3.09 -44.61 28.53
C ASP A 8 -3.03 -43.63 27.34
N THR A 9 -4.08 -42.83 27.20
CA THR A 9 -4.19 -41.81 26.12
C THR A 9 -3.20 -40.68 26.29
N SER A 10 -2.52 -40.57 27.43
CA SER A 10 -1.58 -39.45 27.76
C SER A 10 -0.33 -39.44 26.88
N LEU A 11 0.15 -40.56 26.42
CA LEU A 11 1.30 -40.65 25.51
C LEU A 11 0.95 -40.20 24.09
N GLY A 12 -0.22 -40.57 23.59
CA GLY A 12 -0.71 -40.10 22.28
C GLY A 12 -0.97 -38.61 22.24
N GLU A 13 -1.60 -38.05 23.28
CA GLU A 13 -1.83 -36.60 23.42
C GLU A 13 -0.51 -35.83 23.49
N ARG A 14 0.47 -36.33 24.23
CA ARG A 14 1.79 -35.71 24.35
C ARG A 14 2.55 -35.73 23.01
N HIS A 15 2.44 -36.84 22.25
CA HIS A 15 3.02 -36.93 20.92
C HIS A 15 2.39 -35.89 19.96
N GLY A 16 1.06 -35.77 19.95
CA GLY A 16 0.35 -34.79 19.14
C GLY A 16 0.73 -33.36 19.46
N ILE A 17 0.95 -33.00 20.74
CA ILE A 17 1.42 -31.66 21.14
C ILE A 17 2.83 -31.40 20.59
N LEU A 18 3.74 -32.36 20.67
CA LEU A 18 5.09 -32.21 20.13
C LEU A 18 5.12 -32.07 18.61
N GLU A 19 4.23 -32.79 17.93
CA GLU A 19 4.05 -32.67 16.49
C GLU A 19 3.54 -31.27 16.07
N LEU A 20 2.57 -30.72 16.80
CA LEU A 20 2.07 -29.37 16.58
C LEU A 20 3.16 -28.30 16.83
N LEU A 21 3.98 -28.46 17.87
CA LEU A 21 5.15 -27.59 18.10
C LEU A 21 6.18 -27.70 16.97
N GLY A 22 6.36 -28.89 16.41
CA GLY A 22 7.21 -29.12 15.23
C GLY A 22 6.68 -28.38 13.99
N ARG A 23 5.36 -28.38 13.79
CA ARG A 23 4.73 -27.64 12.68
C ARG A 23 4.91 -26.13 12.79
N LEU A 24 4.84 -25.55 13.98
CA LEU A 24 5.11 -24.11 14.20
C LEU A 24 6.53 -23.69 13.78
N ARG A 25 7.47 -24.64 13.73
CA ARG A 25 8.86 -24.40 13.30
C ARG A 25 9.05 -24.46 11.78
N SER A 26 8.02 -24.82 11.04
CA SER A 26 8.09 -24.88 9.58
C SER A 26 8.15 -23.47 9.00
N ASP A 27 9.01 -23.27 8.00
CA ASP A 27 9.02 -22.05 7.20
C ASP A 27 7.73 -21.99 6.37
N GLY A 28 7.13 -20.79 6.28
CA GLY A 28 5.94 -20.56 5.46
C GLY A 28 4.61 -21.03 6.07
N ILE A 29 4.53 -21.27 7.40
CA ILE A 29 3.26 -21.55 8.08
C ILE A 29 2.32 -20.34 7.97
N THR A 30 1.09 -20.57 7.49
CA THR A 30 0.07 -19.53 7.33
C THR A 30 -0.59 -19.16 8.66
N ILE A 31 -1.18 -17.95 8.73
CA ILE A 31 -1.94 -17.50 9.90
C ILE A 31 -3.08 -18.48 10.21
N HIS A 32 -3.78 -18.97 9.18
CA HIS A 32 -4.87 -19.93 9.34
C HIS A 32 -4.41 -21.25 9.98
N GLU A 33 -3.24 -21.77 9.57
CA GLU A 33 -2.65 -22.96 10.19
C GLU A 33 -2.24 -22.72 11.64
N MET A 34 -1.73 -21.50 11.97
CA MET A 34 -1.43 -21.12 13.35
C MET A 34 -2.69 -21.04 14.20
N GLU A 35 -3.80 -20.54 13.66
CA GLU A 35 -5.10 -20.53 14.35
C GLU A 35 -5.61 -21.93 14.63
N GLU A 36 -5.53 -22.86 13.64
CA GLU A 36 -5.88 -24.26 13.86
C GLU A 36 -5.04 -24.91 14.97
N ILE A 37 -3.74 -24.64 14.98
CA ILE A 37 -2.83 -25.11 16.01
C ILE A 37 -3.24 -24.51 17.36
N GLY A 38 -3.49 -23.22 17.43
CA GLY A 38 -3.94 -22.50 18.62
C GLY A 38 -5.22 -23.12 19.22
N HIS A 39 -6.22 -23.40 18.37
CA HIS A 39 -7.43 -24.10 18.80
C HIS A 39 -7.18 -25.48 19.38
N LYS A 40 -6.27 -26.27 18.76
CA LYS A 40 -5.87 -27.58 19.28
C LYS A 40 -5.14 -27.47 20.62
N PHE A 41 -4.28 -26.46 20.78
CA PHE A 41 -3.61 -26.15 22.05
C PHE A 41 -4.61 -25.76 23.15
N ARG A 42 -5.61 -24.93 22.82
CA ARG A 42 -6.69 -24.56 23.75
C ARG A 42 -7.43 -25.79 24.26
N LEU A 43 -7.79 -26.73 23.38
CA LEU A 43 -8.47 -27.96 23.73
C LEU A 43 -7.61 -28.86 24.65
N ALA A 44 -6.29 -28.91 24.42
CA ALA A 44 -5.36 -29.67 25.27
C ALA A 44 -5.06 -28.97 26.61
N GLY A 45 -5.34 -27.68 26.73
CA GLY A 45 -5.28 -26.88 27.96
C GLY A 45 -3.89 -26.92 28.63
N ARG A 46 -3.85 -27.12 29.94
CA ARG A 46 -2.58 -27.10 30.72
C ARG A 46 -1.53 -28.12 30.25
N ARG A 47 -1.95 -29.18 29.56
CA ARG A 47 -1.03 -30.19 29.02
C ARG A 47 -0.20 -29.68 27.87
N ALA A 48 -0.76 -28.76 27.04
CA ALA A 48 -0.07 -28.11 25.96
C ALA A 48 0.70 -26.85 26.43
N LEU A 49 0.18 -26.12 27.41
CA LEU A 49 0.81 -24.89 27.91
C LEU A 49 2.23 -25.11 28.43
N ARG A 50 2.45 -26.17 29.20
CA ARG A 50 3.79 -26.46 29.77
C ARG A 50 4.87 -26.75 28.72
N PRO A 51 4.64 -27.60 27.70
CA PRO A 51 5.56 -27.78 26.59
C PRO A 51 5.81 -26.49 25.82
N LEU A 52 4.78 -25.71 25.49
CA LEU A 52 4.90 -24.42 24.77
C LEU A 52 5.80 -23.43 25.51
N VAL A 53 5.54 -23.22 26.81
CA VAL A 53 6.37 -22.33 27.64
C VAL A 53 7.80 -22.84 27.77
N ARG A 54 8.01 -24.17 27.78
CA ARG A 54 9.37 -24.75 27.78
C ARG A 54 10.11 -24.46 26.49
N GLU A 55 9.43 -24.51 25.34
CA GLU A 55 10.04 -24.15 24.07
C GLU A 55 10.36 -22.64 24.02
N LEU A 56 9.47 -21.78 24.49
CA LEU A 56 9.75 -20.34 24.65
C LEU A 56 10.99 -20.08 25.52
N TRP A 57 11.20 -20.86 26.59
CA TRP A 57 12.40 -20.75 27.42
C TRP A 57 13.70 -21.10 26.72
N ARG A 58 13.65 -21.83 25.60
CA ARG A 58 14.82 -22.34 24.87
C ARG A 58 15.06 -21.62 23.55
N GLU A 59 14.00 -21.00 23.03
CA GLU A 59 14.03 -20.41 21.70
C GLU A 59 14.81 -19.08 21.72
N SER A 60 15.56 -18.84 20.64
CA SER A 60 16.31 -17.59 20.43
C SER A 60 15.88 -16.83 19.19
N SER A 61 15.19 -17.50 18.24
CA SER A 61 14.64 -16.88 17.04
C SER A 61 13.45 -15.97 17.40
N GLY A 62 13.48 -14.71 17.00
CA GLY A 62 12.40 -13.77 17.22
C GLY A 62 11.12 -14.20 16.53
N GLU A 63 11.20 -14.74 15.32
CA GLU A 63 10.05 -15.30 14.59
C GLU A 63 9.34 -16.41 15.35
N LEU A 64 10.10 -17.39 15.85
CA LEU A 64 9.52 -18.49 16.61
C LEU A 64 8.98 -18.05 17.98
N ILE A 65 9.65 -17.08 18.63
CA ILE A 65 9.15 -16.46 19.86
C ILE A 65 7.80 -15.79 19.60
N SER A 66 7.66 -15.05 18.49
CA SER A 66 6.39 -14.41 18.09
C SER A 66 5.30 -15.44 17.82
N LYS A 67 5.61 -16.52 17.07
CA LYS A 67 4.66 -17.60 16.81
C LYS A 67 4.19 -18.28 18.11
N TYR A 68 5.10 -18.59 19.02
CA TYR A 68 4.75 -19.20 20.31
C TYR A 68 3.96 -18.24 21.21
N ALA A 69 4.31 -16.95 21.23
CA ALA A 69 3.55 -15.94 21.94
C ALA A 69 2.12 -15.83 21.38
N TYR A 70 1.95 -15.79 20.05
CA TYR A 70 0.63 -15.79 19.42
C TYR A 70 -0.24 -17.01 19.85
N ILE A 71 0.34 -18.20 19.94
CA ILE A 71 -0.39 -19.40 20.42
C ILE A 71 -0.81 -19.27 21.89
N LEU A 72 -0.08 -18.52 22.73
CA LEU A 72 -0.47 -18.30 24.12
C LEU A 72 -1.80 -17.56 24.28
N ASP A 73 -2.18 -16.73 23.32
CA ASP A 73 -3.44 -15.97 23.34
C ASP A 73 -4.69 -16.88 23.26
N PHE A 74 -4.56 -18.07 22.73
CA PHE A 74 -5.66 -19.05 22.66
C PHE A 74 -6.03 -19.66 24.01
N PHE A 75 -5.20 -19.51 25.05
CA PHE A 75 -5.49 -20.07 26.37
C PHE A 75 -6.41 -19.14 27.18
N GLU A 76 -7.50 -19.64 27.71
CA GLU A 76 -8.54 -18.89 28.44
C GLU A 76 -8.00 -18.19 29.69
N THR A 77 -6.92 -18.70 30.29
CA THR A 77 -6.31 -18.12 31.48
C THR A 77 -4.93 -17.58 31.17
N GLN A 78 -4.71 -16.32 31.47
CA GLN A 78 -3.40 -15.64 31.29
C GLN A 78 -2.37 -16.03 32.37
N SER A 79 -2.49 -17.21 32.98
CA SER A 79 -1.55 -17.71 33.99
C SER A 79 -0.11 -17.87 33.46
N TRP A 80 0.05 -17.90 32.14
CA TRP A 80 1.32 -17.93 31.43
C TRP A 80 2.01 -16.54 31.34
N LEU A 81 1.28 -15.45 31.55
CA LEU A 81 1.83 -14.09 31.40
C LEU A 81 2.98 -13.84 32.38
N ALA A 82 2.83 -14.27 33.64
CA ALA A 82 3.91 -14.18 34.63
C ALA A 82 5.17 -14.94 34.20
N GLN A 83 5.00 -16.06 33.46
CA GLN A 83 6.12 -16.83 32.94
C GLN A 83 6.78 -16.13 31.76
N LEU A 84 6.00 -15.49 30.89
CA LEU A 84 6.52 -14.69 29.76
C LEU A 84 7.36 -13.50 30.29
N ILE A 85 6.88 -12.79 31.31
CA ILE A 85 7.64 -11.75 32.02
C ILE A 85 8.95 -12.31 32.60
N GLN A 86 8.89 -13.49 33.23
CA GLN A 86 10.11 -14.13 33.76
C GLN A 86 11.10 -14.52 32.67
N ILE A 87 10.64 -14.98 31.52
CA ILE A 87 11.48 -15.27 30.35
C ILE A 87 12.21 -13.99 29.95
N ALA A 88 11.47 -12.90 29.73
CA ALA A 88 12.03 -11.61 29.34
C ALA A 88 13.11 -11.12 30.30
N VAL A 89 12.86 -11.21 31.62
CA VAL A 89 13.80 -10.72 32.64
C VAL A 89 15.04 -11.61 32.78
N LYS A 90 14.90 -12.92 32.64
CA LYS A 90 15.98 -13.88 32.93
C LYS A 90 16.81 -14.27 31.72
N ARG A 91 16.25 -14.24 30.51
CA ARG A 91 16.94 -14.60 29.29
C ARG A 91 17.79 -13.44 28.74
N ARG A 92 18.91 -13.16 29.46
CA ARG A 92 19.87 -12.13 29.04
C ARG A 92 20.69 -12.50 27.81
N ASP A 93 20.67 -13.78 27.45
CA ASP A 93 21.30 -14.39 26.27
C ASP A 93 20.56 -14.11 24.96
N LEU A 94 19.31 -13.63 25.01
CA LEU A 94 18.54 -13.28 23.81
C LEU A 94 19.20 -12.13 23.06
N GLY A 95 19.33 -12.32 21.74
CA GLY A 95 19.65 -11.24 20.81
C GLY A 95 18.52 -10.20 20.71
N ASP A 96 18.78 -9.11 19.98
CA ASP A 96 17.83 -7.99 19.87
C ASP A 96 16.53 -8.41 19.21
N ASP A 97 16.57 -9.34 18.24
CA ASP A 97 15.41 -9.93 17.56
C ASP A 97 14.48 -10.66 18.54
N GLY A 98 15.04 -11.57 19.34
CA GLY A 98 14.28 -12.30 20.35
C GLY A 98 13.72 -11.40 21.47
N LYS A 99 14.44 -10.34 21.84
CA LYS A 99 13.97 -9.34 22.80
C LYS A 99 12.84 -8.49 22.20
N ALA A 100 12.96 -8.09 20.94
CA ALA A 100 11.93 -7.33 20.25
C ALA A 100 10.61 -8.15 20.16
N ALA A 101 10.70 -9.44 19.82
CA ALA A 101 9.54 -10.32 19.80
C ALA A 101 8.84 -10.43 21.16
N LEU A 102 9.61 -10.55 22.25
CA LEU A 102 9.06 -10.56 23.61
C LEU A 102 8.46 -9.21 24.02
N LEU A 103 9.08 -8.10 23.61
CA LEU A 103 8.55 -6.75 23.86
C LEU A 103 7.17 -6.61 23.25
N VAL A 104 7.06 -6.89 21.93
CA VAL A 104 5.81 -6.80 21.19
C VAL A 104 4.72 -7.68 21.83
N ALA A 105 5.07 -8.92 22.18
CA ALA A 105 4.12 -9.83 22.82
C ALA A 105 3.65 -9.30 24.19
N LEU A 106 4.54 -8.80 25.03
CA LEU A 106 4.20 -8.29 26.37
C LEU A 106 3.34 -7.03 26.29
N GLU A 107 3.66 -6.09 25.38
CA GLU A 107 2.84 -4.90 25.14
C GLU A 107 1.45 -5.26 24.60
N GLY A 108 1.37 -6.20 23.66
CA GLY A 108 0.12 -6.72 23.12
C GLY A 108 -0.80 -7.30 24.19
N TYR A 109 -0.20 -7.85 25.26
CA TYR A 109 -0.94 -8.37 26.43
C TYR A 109 -1.17 -7.32 27.53
N GLY A 110 -0.89 -6.05 27.27
CA GLY A 110 -1.15 -4.94 28.19
C GLY A 110 -0.14 -4.82 29.33
N VAL A 111 1.05 -5.41 29.19
CA VAL A 111 2.13 -5.27 30.20
C VAL A 111 2.86 -3.96 29.98
N ASP A 112 3.02 -3.16 31.03
CA ASP A 112 3.87 -1.96 30.99
C ASP A 112 5.35 -2.36 30.96
N VAL A 113 5.92 -2.42 29.75
CA VAL A 113 7.33 -2.77 29.54
C VAL A 113 8.31 -1.66 29.92
N HIS A 114 7.81 -0.44 30.15
CA HIS A 114 8.59 0.69 30.63
C HIS A 114 8.73 0.72 32.17
N ALA A 115 7.96 -0.11 32.88
CA ALA A 115 8.07 -0.28 34.31
C ALA A 115 9.24 -1.22 34.69
N PRO A 116 9.89 -1.04 35.86
CA PRO A 116 10.82 -2.03 36.38
C PRO A 116 10.12 -3.38 36.63
N PRO A 117 10.75 -4.53 36.37
CA PRO A 117 12.15 -4.72 35.93
C PRO A 117 12.37 -4.74 34.41
N LEU A 118 11.32 -4.62 33.61
CA LEU A 118 11.36 -4.82 32.15
C LEU A 118 12.09 -3.69 31.40
N ARG A 119 12.00 -2.45 31.92
CA ARG A 119 12.67 -1.29 31.32
C ARG A 119 14.16 -1.50 31.05
N GLY A 120 14.86 -2.17 31.96
CA GLY A 120 16.30 -2.45 31.80
C GLY A 120 16.61 -3.58 30.82
N VAL A 121 15.64 -4.46 30.54
CA VAL A 121 15.80 -5.58 29.61
C VAL A 121 15.71 -5.12 28.16
N PHE A 122 14.78 -4.21 27.91
CA PHE A 122 14.46 -3.72 26.57
C PHE A 122 15.17 -2.41 26.22
N ALA A 123 15.97 -1.87 27.13
CA ALA A 123 16.77 -0.68 26.87
C ALA A 123 17.72 -0.89 25.68
N GLY A 124 17.61 -0.03 24.69
CA GLY A 124 18.52 0.00 23.54
C GLY A 124 18.16 -0.92 22.38
N ILE A 125 17.05 -1.67 22.42
CA ILE A 125 16.62 -2.52 21.27
C ILE A 125 16.44 -1.70 19.99
N GLY A 126 15.89 -0.47 20.09
CA GLY A 126 15.72 0.43 18.96
C GLY A 126 16.98 1.10 18.45
N VAL A 127 18.12 0.98 19.17
CA VAL A 127 19.35 1.69 18.81
C VAL A 127 19.92 1.25 17.46
N PRO A 128 19.97 -0.05 17.09
CA PRO A 128 20.42 -0.47 15.77
C PRO A 128 19.54 0.11 14.66
N LEU A 129 18.22 0.07 14.81
CA LEU A 129 17.27 0.61 13.85
C LEU A 129 17.38 2.14 13.74
N ARG A 130 17.58 2.85 14.88
CA ARG A 130 17.88 4.28 14.85
C ARG A 130 19.18 4.57 14.10
N GLN A 131 20.22 3.77 14.29
CA GLN A 131 21.49 3.93 13.57
C GLN A 131 21.32 3.66 12.07
N ALA A 132 20.51 2.68 11.68
CA ALA A 132 20.15 2.43 10.30
C ALA A 132 19.39 3.63 9.70
N ALA A 133 18.39 4.18 10.41
CA ALA A 133 17.66 5.38 9.98
C ALA A 133 18.59 6.59 9.78
N LEU A 134 19.49 6.86 10.73
CA LEU A 134 20.46 7.95 10.60
C LEU A 134 21.52 7.67 9.52
N GLY A 135 21.84 6.41 9.27
CA GLY A 135 22.68 5.97 8.16
C GLY A 135 22.01 6.25 6.81
N ALA A 136 20.74 5.90 6.68
CA ALA A 136 19.92 6.15 5.51
C ALA A 136 19.85 7.65 5.15
N LEU A 137 19.67 8.52 6.15
CA LEU A 137 19.69 9.98 5.96
C LEU A 137 21.02 10.49 5.38
N ARG A 138 22.14 9.81 5.64
CA ARG A 138 23.47 10.18 5.07
C ARG A 138 23.64 9.74 3.63
N LEU A 139 22.90 8.73 3.20
CA LEU A 139 22.88 8.25 1.80
C LEU A 139 21.98 9.10 0.91
N GLY A 140 21.25 10.06 1.48
CA GLY A 140 20.32 10.90 0.74
C GLY A 140 18.93 10.28 0.59
N GLU A 141 18.19 10.73 -0.42
CA GLU A 141 16.78 10.33 -0.59
C GLU A 141 16.60 8.84 -0.87
N GLU A 142 17.41 8.24 -1.71
CA GLU A 142 17.37 6.81 -2.01
C GLU A 142 17.53 5.96 -0.74
N GLY A 143 18.47 6.32 0.12
CA GLY A 143 18.66 5.64 1.40
C GLY A 143 17.45 5.79 2.33
N ILE A 144 16.81 6.96 2.32
CA ILE A 144 15.59 7.21 3.13
C ILE A 144 14.42 6.36 2.62
N VAL A 145 14.22 6.28 1.29
CA VAL A 145 13.16 5.47 0.67
C VAL A 145 13.34 4.01 1.03
N THR A 146 14.54 3.46 0.81
CA THR A 146 14.86 2.06 1.16
C THR A 146 14.59 1.77 2.64
N PHE A 147 15.04 2.66 3.53
CA PHE A 147 14.78 2.49 4.96
C PHE A 147 13.28 2.56 5.31
N LEU A 148 12.54 3.48 4.69
CA LEU A 148 11.10 3.63 4.96
C LEU A 148 10.30 2.42 4.47
N ASP A 149 10.65 1.83 3.34
CA ASP A 149 10.00 0.62 2.83
C ASP A 149 10.17 -0.55 3.82
N GLU A 150 11.40 -0.79 4.29
CA GLU A 150 11.65 -1.78 5.33
C GLU A 150 10.95 -1.43 6.65
N PHE A 151 11.00 -0.16 7.07
CA PHE A 151 10.39 0.32 8.31
C PHE A 151 8.87 0.15 8.30
N LEU A 152 8.20 0.48 7.20
CA LEU A 152 6.75 0.39 7.06
C LEU A 152 6.25 -1.07 7.08
N ALA A 153 7.08 -2.01 6.68
CA ALA A 153 6.79 -3.44 6.78
C ALA A 153 6.88 -4.01 8.22
N HIS A 154 7.53 -3.29 9.16
CA HIS A 154 7.61 -3.75 10.54
C HIS A 154 6.29 -3.62 11.30
N PRO A 155 6.04 -4.45 12.33
CA PRO A 155 4.90 -4.29 13.23
C PRO A 155 4.87 -2.90 13.89
N VAL A 156 3.66 -2.39 14.14
CA VAL A 156 3.40 -1.05 14.71
C VAL A 156 4.23 -0.76 15.97
N ASP A 157 4.42 -1.76 16.85
CA ASP A 157 5.14 -1.56 18.09
C ASP A 157 6.65 -1.40 17.88
N VAL A 158 7.22 -2.08 16.88
CA VAL A 158 8.62 -1.89 16.45
C VAL A 158 8.77 -0.49 15.83
N GLN A 159 7.85 -0.09 14.97
CA GLN A 159 7.84 1.25 14.39
C GLN A 159 7.81 2.34 15.49
N LYS A 160 6.95 2.22 16.50
CA LYS A 160 6.87 3.14 17.64
C LYS A 160 8.16 3.20 18.45
N LEU A 161 8.84 2.06 18.62
CA LEU A 161 10.13 1.99 19.30
C LEU A 161 11.19 2.82 18.55
N VAL A 162 11.31 2.62 17.24
CA VAL A 162 12.24 3.38 16.37
C VAL A 162 11.93 4.88 16.43
N ILE A 163 10.66 5.25 16.31
CA ILE A 163 10.20 6.64 16.44
C ILE A 163 10.59 7.24 17.79
N GLY A 164 10.41 6.47 18.87
CA GLY A 164 10.84 6.86 20.22
C GLY A 164 12.33 7.15 20.28
N GLU A 165 13.15 6.23 19.78
CA GLU A 165 14.61 6.34 19.75
C GLU A 165 15.11 7.52 18.88
N LEU A 166 14.47 7.79 17.75
CA LEU A 166 14.76 8.96 16.93
C LEU A 166 14.49 10.27 17.68
N GLY A 167 13.36 10.35 18.38
CA GLY A 167 13.02 11.51 19.18
C GLY A 167 13.95 11.72 20.40
N ASP A 168 14.30 10.64 21.11
CA ASP A 168 15.16 10.67 22.29
C ASP A 168 16.63 10.92 21.92
N GLY A 169 17.05 10.52 20.73
CA GLY A 169 18.36 10.82 20.17
C GLY A 169 18.61 12.30 19.95
N GLY A 170 17.57 13.09 19.77
CA GLY A 170 17.63 14.54 19.62
C GLY A 170 18.37 15.04 18.38
N ASP A 171 18.71 14.17 17.44
CA ASP A 171 19.39 14.52 16.20
C ASP A 171 18.42 15.28 15.27
N PRO A 172 18.78 16.51 14.81
CA PRO A 172 17.95 17.27 13.89
C PRO A 172 17.60 16.53 12.60
N GLN A 173 18.51 15.68 12.09
CA GLN A 173 18.25 14.88 10.89
C GLN A 173 17.15 13.86 11.12
N GLY A 174 16.97 13.35 12.34
CA GLY A 174 15.86 12.47 12.69
C GLY A 174 14.49 13.12 12.49
N ALA A 175 14.40 14.46 12.51
CA ALA A 175 13.15 15.17 12.27
C ALA A 175 12.64 14.96 10.84
N ARG A 176 13.51 14.83 9.83
CA ARG A 176 13.11 14.54 8.44
C ARG A 176 12.48 13.15 8.30
N MET A 177 13.05 12.16 8.99
CA MET A 177 12.49 10.81 9.00
C MET A 177 11.13 10.80 9.71
N LEU A 178 11.03 11.50 10.84
CA LEU A 178 9.78 11.61 11.60
C LEU A 178 8.70 12.38 10.83
N GLU A 179 9.07 13.30 9.93
CA GLU A 179 8.13 14.00 9.06
C GLU A 179 7.35 13.03 8.16
N ALA A 180 8.03 12.09 7.53
CA ALA A 180 7.35 11.06 6.74
C ALA A 180 6.35 10.25 7.59
N MET A 181 6.72 9.91 8.81
CA MET A 181 5.89 9.13 9.74
C MET A 181 4.68 9.89 10.31
N LEU A 182 4.64 11.23 10.21
CA LEU A 182 3.45 12.02 10.59
C LEU A 182 2.22 11.71 9.73
N TRP A 183 2.45 11.28 8.51
CA TRP A 183 1.40 11.02 7.53
C TRP A 183 1.01 9.54 7.44
N HIS A 184 1.48 8.74 8.38
CA HIS A 184 1.18 7.32 8.45
C HIS A 184 -0.31 7.07 8.70
N ASP A 185 -0.90 6.06 8.03
CA ASP A 185 -2.32 5.74 8.14
C ASP A 185 -2.70 5.21 9.53
N ASP A 186 -1.78 4.49 10.21
CA ASP A 186 -2.00 4.15 11.62
C ASP A 186 -1.77 5.39 12.50
N ARG A 187 -2.88 5.86 13.07
CA ARG A 187 -2.88 7.00 13.99
C ARG A 187 -1.88 6.87 15.16
N LYS A 188 -1.61 5.66 15.62
CA LYS A 188 -0.64 5.43 16.73
C LYS A 188 0.77 5.78 16.32
N ILE A 189 1.13 5.51 15.06
CA ILE A 189 2.43 5.87 14.48
C ILE A 189 2.53 7.38 14.32
N ALA A 190 1.55 8.01 13.70
CA ALA A 190 1.50 9.46 13.54
C ALA A 190 1.56 10.19 14.90
N GLN A 191 0.82 9.72 15.91
CA GLN A 191 0.87 10.25 17.26
C GLN A 191 2.25 10.10 17.92
N ALA A 192 2.91 8.95 17.74
CA ALA A 192 4.26 8.73 18.22
C ALA A 192 5.26 9.68 17.56
N ALA A 193 5.14 9.90 16.25
CA ALA A 193 5.97 10.84 15.49
C ALA A 193 5.80 12.29 15.97
N VAL A 194 4.54 12.74 16.20
CA VAL A 194 4.24 14.06 16.79
C VAL A 194 4.94 14.24 18.15
N ALA A 195 4.85 13.22 19.01
CA ALA A 195 5.47 13.24 20.33
C ALA A 195 7.01 13.23 20.26
N ALA A 196 7.58 12.48 19.30
CA ALA A 196 9.02 12.39 19.07
C ALA A 196 9.59 13.73 18.56
N LEU A 197 8.94 14.35 17.57
CA LEU A 197 9.31 15.69 17.06
C LEU A 197 9.35 16.73 18.20
N GLY A 198 8.40 16.68 19.14
CA GLY A 198 8.39 17.55 20.31
C GLY A 198 9.58 17.36 21.26
N ARG A 199 10.43 16.34 21.07
CA ARG A 199 11.66 16.10 21.84
C ARG A 199 12.92 16.60 21.13
N ILE A 200 12.88 16.73 19.79
CA ILE A 200 14.01 17.23 18.99
C ILE A 200 14.06 18.76 19.09
N ARG A 201 15.09 19.29 19.75
CA ARG A 201 15.28 20.73 19.99
C ARG A 201 15.86 21.43 18.77
N ASP A 202 15.11 21.46 17.67
CA ASP A 202 15.55 22.07 16.42
C ASP A 202 14.41 22.83 15.74
N PRO A 203 14.69 24.00 15.11
CA PRO A 203 13.70 24.74 14.36
C PRO A 203 13.00 23.94 13.26
N LEU A 204 13.69 22.97 12.64
CA LEU A 204 13.10 22.08 11.64
C LEU A 204 11.92 21.28 12.22
N ALA A 205 12.10 20.68 13.40
CA ALA A 205 11.03 19.92 14.06
C ALA A 205 9.82 20.81 14.40
N ALA A 206 10.08 22.06 14.84
CA ALA A 206 9.01 23.02 15.09
C ALA A 206 8.30 23.43 13.78
N GLY A 207 9.03 23.62 12.69
CA GLY A 207 8.48 23.92 11.36
C GLY A 207 7.60 22.80 10.82
N ILE A 208 8.06 21.54 10.97
CA ILE A 208 7.30 20.34 10.58
C ILE A 208 5.97 20.26 11.36
N LEU A 209 6.00 20.43 12.68
CA LEU A 209 4.79 20.41 13.51
C LEU A 209 3.83 21.56 13.18
N THR A 210 4.34 22.74 12.83
CA THR A 210 3.51 23.89 12.42
C THR A 210 2.78 23.58 11.13
N ARG A 211 3.47 23.05 10.12
CA ARG A 211 2.88 22.58 8.86
C ARG A 211 1.84 21.49 9.08
N PHE A 212 2.13 20.55 9.97
CA PHE A 212 1.18 19.49 10.30
C PHE A 212 -0.12 20.04 10.93
N LEU A 213 -0.08 21.12 11.70
CA LEU A 213 -1.31 21.76 12.20
C LEU A 213 -2.15 22.39 11.10
N GLU A 214 -1.55 22.84 9.99
CA GLU A 214 -2.27 23.41 8.86
C GLU A 214 -2.90 22.35 7.96
N GLU A 215 -2.26 21.19 7.81
CA GLU A 215 -2.58 20.20 6.78
C GLU A 215 -2.93 18.82 7.34
N GLY A 216 -2.56 18.52 8.58
CA GLY A 216 -2.70 17.21 9.19
C GLY A 216 -4.07 16.90 9.75
N GLU A 217 -4.20 15.70 10.25
CA GLU A 217 -5.44 15.22 10.85
C GLU A 217 -5.79 15.99 12.14
N SER A 218 -6.97 16.59 12.17
CA SER A 218 -7.44 17.42 13.28
C SER A 218 -7.46 16.70 14.63
N SER A 219 -7.59 15.36 14.62
CA SER A 219 -7.59 14.55 15.84
C SER A 219 -6.25 14.56 16.59
N LEU A 220 -5.13 14.89 15.90
CA LEU A 220 -3.78 14.98 16.46
C LEU A 220 -3.32 16.43 16.72
N HIS A 221 -4.13 17.44 16.38
CA HIS A 221 -3.77 18.84 16.58
C HIS A 221 -3.44 19.16 18.06
N GLY A 222 -4.20 18.61 19.01
CA GLY A 222 -3.93 18.82 20.43
C GLY A 222 -2.56 18.31 20.90
N GLU A 223 -2.08 17.19 20.34
CA GLU A 223 -0.75 16.64 20.58
C GLU A 223 0.35 17.51 19.93
N ALA A 224 0.14 17.92 18.68
CA ALA A 224 1.08 18.76 17.95
C ALA A 224 1.24 20.13 18.62
N GLU A 225 0.16 20.76 19.07
CA GLU A 225 0.19 21.99 19.83
C GLU A 225 0.94 21.85 21.17
N ARG A 226 0.77 20.71 21.90
CA ARG A 226 1.53 20.44 23.12
C ARG A 226 3.02 20.31 22.83
N SER A 227 3.38 19.62 21.75
CA SER A 227 4.76 19.46 21.29
C SER A 227 5.38 20.81 20.91
N LEU A 228 4.67 21.67 20.17
CA LEU A 228 5.11 23.02 19.82
C LEU A 228 5.28 23.91 21.06
N ARG A 229 4.32 23.90 22.01
CA ARG A 229 4.45 24.65 23.27
C ARG A 229 5.67 24.22 24.06
N ARG A 230 5.97 22.91 24.07
CA ARG A 230 7.19 22.39 24.72
C ARG A 230 8.45 22.92 24.05
N LEU A 231 8.51 22.90 22.70
CA LEU A 231 9.65 23.44 21.94
C LEU A 231 9.81 24.95 22.17
N ALA A 232 8.72 25.70 22.14
CA ALA A 232 8.73 27.14 22.42
C ALA A 232 9.22 27.47 23.83
N PHE A 233 8.81 26.68 24.84
CA PHE A 233 9.33 26.81 26.20
C PHE A 233 10.85 26.55 26.31
N LEU A 234 11.38 25.71 25.41
CA LEU A 234 12.82 25.42 25.32
C LEU A 234 13.56 26.45 24.42
N GLY A 235 12.89 27.53 23.98
CA GLY A 235 13.48 28.57 23.15
C GLY A 235 13.60 28.20 21.66
N VAL A 236 12.96 27.12 21.22
CA VAL A 236 12.94 26.71 19.80
C VAL A 236 11.71 27.32 19.12
N ALA A 237 11.95 28.22 18.15
CA ALA A 237 10.90 28.80 17.34
C ALA A 237 10.81 28.10 15.99
N ALA A 238 9.58 27.93 15.46
CA ALA A 238 9.40 27.50 14.10
C ALA A 238 9.95 28.58 13.15
N PRO A 239 10.62 28.19 12.05
CA PRO A 239 10.95 29.14 10.99
C PRO A 239 9.65 29.72 10.42
N SER A 240 9.70 30.97 9.94
CA SER A 240 8.55 31.52 9.21
C SER A 240 8.22 30.61 8.03
N PRO A 241 6.94 30.24 7.85
CA PRO A 241 6.57 29.41 6.73
C PRO A 241 6.97 30.09 5.42
N ALA A 242 7.82 29.44 4.64
CA ALA A 242 8.04 29.88 3.26
C ALA A 242 6.73 29.68 2.50
N ALA A 243 6.31 30.68 1.73
CA ALA A 243 5.15 30.55 0.87
C ALA A 243 5.40 29.37 -0.08
N ALA A 244 4.45 28.43 -0.12
CA ALA A 244 4.54 27.31 -1.02
C ALA A 244 4.60 27.82 -2.48
N LEU A 245 5.66 27.44 -3.21
CA LEU A 245 5.81 27.80 -4.61
C LEU A 245 4.73 27.09 -5.47
N PRO A 246 4.37 27.65 -6.63
CA PRO A 246 3.32 27.07 -7.47
C PRO A 246 3.72 25.69 -8.02
N PHE A 247 2.72 24.89 -8.39
CA PHE A 247 2.97 23.72 -9.20
C PHE A 247 3.53 24.15 -10.57
N HIS A 248 4.40 23.30 -11.11
CA HIS A 248 5.00 23.51 -12.43
C HIS A 248 4.14 22.85 -13.50
N ALA A 249 3.91 21.55 -13.39
CA ALA A 249 3.15 20.79 -14.37
C ALA A 249 2.44 19.58 -13.74
N GLY A 250 1.44 19.07 -14.45
CA GLY A 250 0.74 17.85 -14.12
C GLY A 250 0.51 17.01 -15.38
N TYR A 251 0.64 15.69 -15.25
CA TYR A 251 0.41 14.74 -16.34
C TYR A 251 -0.37 13.53 -15.83
N ALA A 252 -1.13 12.92 -16.71
CA ALA A 252 -1.86 11.68 -16.43
C ALA A 252 -1.97 10.82 -17.68
N THR A 253 -2.02 9.50 -17.49
CA THR A 253 -2.45 8.57 -18.54
C THR A 253 -3.95 8.31 -18.48
N ALA A 254 -4.52 7.80 -19.56
CA ALA A 254 -5.83 7.15 -19.49
C ALA A 254 -5.74 5.91 -18.58
N PRO A 255 -6.85 5.48 -17.93
CA PRO A 255 -6.87 4.15 -17.33
C PRO A 255 -6.74 3.10 -18.43
N ASP A 256 -5.94 2.07 -18.16
CA ASP A 256 -5.81 0.91 -19.04
C ASP A 256 -7.00 -0.07 -18.90
N GLY A 257 -6.92 -1.21 -19.60
CA GLY A 257 -7.94 -2.25 -19.57
C GLY A 257 -8.18 -2.89 -18.21
N ASP A 258 -7.16 -2.90 -17.34
CA ASP A 258 -7.22 -3.45 -15.98
C ASP A 258 -7.48 -2.39 -14.90
N GLY A 259 -7.53 -1.09 -15.27
CA GLY A 259 -7.85 0.02 -14.36
C GLY A 259 -6.65 0.72 -13.74
N TYR A 260 -5.43 0.47 -14.22
CA TYR A 260 -4.23 1.20 -13.81
C TYR A 260 -4.09 2.51 -14.60
N ARG A 261 -3.47 3.50 -13.99
CA ARG A 261 -3.02 4.73 -14.65
C ARG A 261 -1.79 5.29 -13.97
N SER A 262 -1.00 6.07 -14.72
CA SER A 262 0.14 6.82 -14.22
C SER A 262 -0.25 8.28 -14.00
N LEU A 263 0.21 8.87 -12.91
CA LEU A 263 0.07 10.27 -12.56
C LEU A 263 1.45 10.87 -12.33
N LEU A 264 1.67 12.09 -12.77
CA LEU A 264 2.88 12.86 -12.48
C LEU A 264 2.48 14.27 -12.08
N VAL A 265 3.11 14.77 -11.04
CA VAL A 265 3.01 16.18 -10.64
C VAL A 265 4.38 16.73 -10.29
N SER A 266 4.66 17.95 -10.72
CA SER A 266 5.88 18.65 -10.36
C SER A 266 5.57 20.01 -9.76
N ARG A 267 6.44 20.45 -8.84
CA ARG A 267 6.31 21.73 -8.13
C ARG A 267 7.66 22.43 -8.03
N TRP A 268 7.67 23.74 -8.20
CA TRP A 268 8.85 24.55 -7.97
C TRP A 268 9.28 24.45 -6.50
N VAL A 269 10.59 24.32 -6.28
CA VAL A 269 11.24 24.42 -4.98
C VAL A 269 12.30 25.52 -5.02
N ASP A 270 12.89 25.84 -3.87
CA ASP A 270 13.87 26.93 -3.79
C ASP A 270 15.04 26.73 -4.75
N GLY A 271 15.54 27.86 -5.28
CA GLY A 271 16.67 27.85 -6.22
C GLY A 271 16.31 27.53 -7.67
N GLY A 272 15.02 27.58 -8.04
CA GLY A 272 14.58 27.32 -9.43
C GLY A 272 14.68 25.84 -9.83
N ARG A 273 14.60 24.95 -8.87
CA ARG A 273 14.57 23.50 -9.06
C ARG A 273 13.12 22.99 -8.96
N LEU A 274 12.91 21.73 -9.31
CA LEU A 274 11.61 21.06 -9.29
C LEU A 274 11.64 19.86 -8.37
N ALA A 275 10.62 19.71 -7.54
CA ALA A 275 10.29 18.42 -6.97
C ALA A 275 9.27 17.74 -7.89
N ALA A 276 9.46 16.46 -8.16
CA ALA A 276 8.58 15.65 -8.99
C ALA A 276 8.16 14.38 -8.24
N LEU A 277 6.91 13.96 -8.43
CA LEU A 277 6.38 12.70 -7.92
C LEU A 277 5.60 11.99 -9.02
N TYR A 278 6.07 10.80 -9.36
CA TYR A 278 5.43 9.85 -10.25
C TYR A 278 4.64 8.85 -9.40
N MET A 279 3.45 8.48 -9.85
CA MET A 279 2.55 7.64 -9.08
C MET A 279 1.85 6.65 -10.01
N GLN A 280 1.81 5.39 -9.64
CA GLN A 280 0.96 4.39 -10.26
C GLN A 280 -0.26 4.16 -9.36
N VAL A 281 -1.43 4.35 -9.92
CA VAL A 281 -2.69 4.21 -9.20
C VAL A 281 -3.61 3.22 -9.89
N HIS A 282 -4.48 2.58 -9.11
CA HIS A 282 -5.49 1.67 -9.60
C HIS A 282 -6.86 2.08 -9.06
N GLU A 283 -7.89 2.00 -9.88
CA GLU A 283 -9.25 2.50 -9.59
C GLU A 283 -9.91 1.93 -8.32
N ARG A 284 -9.50 0.75 -7.84
CA ARG A 284 -10.03 0.09 -6.63
C ARG A 284 -8.98 -0.22 -5.57
N ARG A 285 -7.70 -0.16 -5.92
CA ARG A 285 -6.60 -0.47 -5.00
C ARG A 285 -5.86 0.79 -4.56
N GLY A 286 -6.15 1.93 -5.19
CA GLY A 286 -5.59 3.21 -4.84
C GLY A 286 -4.15 3.41 -5.30
N LEU A 287 -3.32 4.08 -4.50
CA LEU A 287 -1.93 4.40 -4.78
C LEU A 287 -1.05 3.18 -4.53
N LEU A 288 -0.56 2.55 -5.60
CA LEU A 288 0.20 1.29 -5.54
C LEU A 288 1.71 1.50 -5.50
N ALA A 289 2.22 2.46 -6.29
CA ALA A 289 3.63 2.78 -6.33
C ALA A 289 3.82 4.30 -6.45
N ALA A 290 4.91 4.79 -5.92
CA ALA A 290 5.35 6.17 -6.07
C ALA A 290 6.88 6.20 -6.12
N TRP A 291 7.43 7.10 -6.93
CA TRP A 291 8.85 7.39 -7.00
C TRP A 291 9.05 8.84 -7.44
N GLY A 292 10.16 9.43 -7.13
CA GLY A 292 10.38 10.81 -7.50
C GLY A 292 11.68 11.38 -6.99
N ASP A 293 11.92 12.65 -7.30
CA ASP A 293 13.08 13.43 -6.89
C ASP A 293 12.63 14.74 -6.23
N GLY A 294 13.30 15.13 -5.17
CA GLY A 294 13.01 16.38 -4.44
C GLY A 294 13.66 17.64 -5.01
N SER A 295 14.56 17.50 -6.00
CA SER A 295 15.39 18.63 -6.44
C SER A 295 15.99 18.47 -7.84
N LEU A 296 15.14 18.25 -8.85
CA LEU A 296 15.53 18.19 -10.26
C LEU A 296 15.85 19.58 -10.83
N THR A 297 16.74 19.64 -11.80
CA THR A 297 16.80 20.79 -12.70
C THR A 297 15.64 20.72 -13.70
N PRO A 298 15.19 21.86 -14.29
CA PRO A 298 14.19 21.81 -15.35
C PRO A 298 14.57 20.86 -16.50
N ASP A 299 15.81 20.93 -16.99
CA ASP A 299 16.31 20.03 -18.04
C ASP A 299 16.31 18.55 -17.59
N GLY A 300 16.63 18.28 -16.31
CA GLY A 300 16.55 16.94 -15.73
C GLY A 300 15.12 16.42 -15.68
N PHE A 301 14.16 17.26 -15.32
CA PHE A 301 12.75 16.91 -15.33
C PHE A 301 12.24 16.61 -16.75
N GLU A 302 12.64 17.39 -17.75
CA GLU A 302 12.27 17.15 -19.15
C GLU A 302 12.83 15.82 -19.65
N ALA A 303 14.09 15.50 -19.31
CA ALA A 303 14.70 14.22 -19.69
C ALA A 303 14.01 13.01 -19.06
N GLU A 304 13.59 13.12 -17.77
CA GLU A 304 12.79 12.07 -17.13
C GLU A 304 11.41 11.94 -17.78
N LEU A 305 10.74 13.06 -18.06
CA LEU A 305 9.44 13.07 -18.72
C LEU A 305 9.49 12.42 -20.11
N GLU A 306 10.53 12.67 -20.90
CA GLU A 306 10.75 11.99 -22.17
C GLU A 306 10.91 10.48 -22.00
N GLY A 307 11.67 10.06 -20.97
CA GLY A 307 11.85 8.64 -20.64
C GLY A 307 10.53 7.94 -20.30
N PHE A 308 9.66 8.58 -19.53
CA PHE A 308 8.33 8.05 -19.19
C PHE A 308 7.39 8.09 -20.41
N SER A 309 7.39 9.17 -21.18
CA SER A 309 6.54 9.29 -22.38
C SER A 309 6.89 8.29 -23.47
N ALA A 310 8.08 7.69 -23.42
CA ALA A 310 8.46 6.60 -24.30
C ALA A 310 7.81 5.24 -23.92
N GLN A 311 7.33 5.12 -22.68
CA GLN A 311 6.71 3.90 -22.15
C GLN A 311 5.20 4.04 -22.04
N ASP A 312 4.72 5.20 -21.55
CA ASP A 312 3.32 5.50 -21.27
C ASP A 312 2.89 6.77 -22.02
N GLU A 313 1.68 6.78 -22.59
CA GLU A 313 1.12 7.99 -23.21
C GLU A 313 0.68 9.00 -22.16
N LEU A 314 1.61 9.81 -21.67
CA LEU A 314 1.36 10.87 -20.71
C LEU A 314 0.74 12.11 -21.40
N HIS A 315 -0.35 12.61 -20.85
CA HIS A 315 -1.02 13.83 -21.31
C HIS A 315 -0.88 14.94 -20.29
N GLU A 316 -0.45 16.12 -20.76
CA GLU A 316 -0.40 17.31 -19.92
C GLU A 316 -1.82 17.73 -19.51
N VAL A 317 -2.00 17.96 -18.21
CA VAL A 317 -3.25 18.39 -17.58
C VAL A 317 -2.95 19.37 -16.46
N SER A 318 -3.99 20.03 -15.95
CA SER A 318 -3.77 20.92 -14.80
C SER A 318 -3.33 20.12 -13.57
N PRO A 319 -2.39 20.65 -12.75
CA PRO A 319 -2.04 20.03 -11.47
C PRO A 319 -3.25 19.77 -10.56
N ASP A 320 -4.26 20.65 -10.57
CA ASP A 320 -5.49 20.46 -9.79
C ASP A 320 -6.24 19.19 -10.18
N TYR A 321 -6.19 18.82 -11.46
CA TYR A 321 -6.78 17.57 -11.91
C TYR A 321 -6.00 16.36 -11.40
N VAL A 322 -4.67 16.38 -11.47
CA VAL A 322 -3.82 15.34 -10.87
C VAL A 322 -4.09 15.20 -9.38
N LEU A 323 -4.23 16.33 -8.66
CA LEU A 323 -4.59 16.32 -7.23
C LEU A 323 -5.97 15.71 -6.97
N ALA A 324 -6.94 15.94 -7.85
CA ALA A 324 -8.25 15.32 -7.72
C ALA A 324 -8.17 13.79 -7.89
N LEU A 325 -7.40 13.32 -8.89
CA LEU A 325 -7.14 11.89 -9.09
C LEU A 325 -6.34 11.27 -7.95
N LEU A 326 -5.38 12.00 -7.38
CA LEU A 326 -4.63 11.54 -6.21
C LEU A 326 -5.53 11.41 -4.97
N ARG A 327 -6.45 12.35 -4.74
CA ARG A 327 -7.44 12.24 -3.65
C ARG A 327 -8.34 11.02 -3.82
N ASP A 328 -8.71 10.71 -5.06
CA ASP A 328 -9.46 9.49 -5.39
C ASP A 328 -8.63 8.23 -5.11
N ALA A 329 -7.38 8.18 -5.57
CA ALA A 329 -6.48 7.09 -5.25
C ALA A 329 -6.31 6.88 -3.74
N LEU A 330 -6.09 7.96 -2.97
CA LEU A 330 -6.03 7.90 -1.50
C LEU A 330 -7.34 7.43 -0.87
N HIS A 331 -8.49 7.71 -1.50
CA HIS A 331 -9.77 7.18 -1.04
C HIS A 331 -9.84 5.65 -1.14
N TRP A 332 -9.33 5.09 -2.23
CA TRP A 332 -9.29 3.65 -2.45
C TRP A 332 -8.15 2.95 -1.73
N SER A 333 -7.12 3.67 -1.28
CA SER A 333 -5.99 3.15 -0.50
C SER A 333 -6.30 2.88 0.97
N ARG A 334 -7.52 3.09 1.44
CA ARG A 334 -7.89 2.99 2.88
C ARG A 334 -7.66 1.61 3.47
N ASP A 335 -7.72 0.57 2.65
CA ASP A 335 -7.54 -0.82 3.08
C ASP A 335 -6.08 -1.28 2.94
N LEU A 336 -5.17 -0.42 2.45
CA LEU A 336 -3.75 -0.71 2.41
C LEU A 336 -3.12 -0.54 3.80
N CYS A 337 -2.17 -1.40 4.11
CA CYS A 337 -1.44 -1.31 5.38
C CYS A 337 -0.61 -0.03 5.47
N TYR A 338 -0.06 0.43 4.34
CA TYR A 338 0.73 1.67 4.22
C TYR A 338 0.79 2.10 2.74
N LEU A 339 1.09 3.39 2.53
CA LEU A 339 1.33 3.96 1.20
C LEU A 339 2.82 3.83 0.82
N PRO A 340 3.19 3.99 -0.46
CA PRO A 340 4.59 3.95 -0.89
C PRO A 340 5.47 4.97 -0.15
N ALA A 341 6.71 4.60 0.18
CA ALA A 341 7.64 5.41 0.97
C ALA A 341 7.92 6.79 0.34
N ASP A 342 8.08 6.85 -0.98
CA ASP A 342 8.27 8.11 -1.72
C ASP A 342 7.11 9.08 -1.54
N PHE A 343 5.88 8.59 -1.47
CA PHE A 343 4.72 9.44 -1.22
C PHE A 343 4.81 10.11 0.15
N TYR A 344 5.19 9.38 1.20
CA TYR A 344 5.40 9.99 2.53
C TYR A 344 6.54 11.01 2.52
N LEU A 345 7.66 10.67 1.90
CA LEU A 345 8.82 11.55 1.82
C LEU A 345 8.52 12.86 1.08
N ARG A 346 7.70 12.79 0.03
CA ARG A 346 7.33 13.94 -0.80
C ARG A 346 6.01 14.59 -0.42
N ARG A 347 5.39 14.16 0.67
CA ARG A 347 4.13 14.72 1.15
C ARG A 347 4.17 16.24 1.29
N GLY A 348 5.34 16.81 1.69
CA GLY A 348 5.55 18.24 1.81
C GLY A 348 5.41 19.03 0.52
N MET A 349 5.54 18.40 -0.67
CA MET A 349 5.31 19.09 -1.95
C MET A 349 3.86 19.52 -2.16
N PHE A 350 2.92 18.94 -1.41
CA PHE A 350 1.51 19.27 -1.45
C PHE A 350 1.10 20.34 -0.42
N ALA A 351 2.06 21.02 0.21
CA ALA A 351 1.80 22.07 1.19
C ALA A 351 0.81 23.11 0.65
N GLY A 352 -0.21 23.44 1.45
CA GLY A 352 -1.31 24.33 1.06
C GLY A 352 -2.40 23.69 0.18
N GLN A 353 -2.28 22.40 -0.12
CA GLN A 353 -3.26 21.62 -0.90
C GLN A 353 -3.84 20.50 -0.04
N GLY A 354 -5.06 20.59 0.38
CA GLY A 354 -5.69 19.52 1.14
C GLY A 354 -5.72 18.22 0.34
N LEU A 355 -5.04 17.16 0.85
CA LEU A 355 -5.11 15.81 0.28
C LEU A 355 -6.10 14.91 1.04
N THR A 356 -7.21 15.46 1.48
CA THR A 356 -8.28 14.67 2.07
C THR A 356 -8.80 13.66 1.06
N PRO A 357 -8.79 12.35 1.36
CA PRO A 357 -9.30 11.32 0.46
C PRO A 357 -10.76 11.58 0.08
N ALA A 358 -11.03 11.62 -1.22
CA ALA A 358 -12.37 11.89 -1.75
C ALA A 358 -12.53 11.23 -3.12
N PRO A 359 -13.67 10.55 -3.37
CA PRO A 359 -13.90 9.92 -4.66
C PRO A 359 -14.03 10.98 -5.76
N TYR A 360 -13.46 10.69 -6.91
CA TYR A 360 -13.56 11.51 -8.10
C TYR A 360 -14.43 10.81 -9.15
N ARG A 361 -15.47 11.51 -9.60
CA ARG A 361 -16.35 11.04 -10.67
C ARG A 361 -16.49 12.13 -11.74
N PRO A 362 -16.09 11.85 -12.98
CA PRO A 362 -16.26 12.82 -14.06
C PRO A 362 -17.74 13.00 -14.41
N GLU A 363 -18.14 14.25 -14.64
CA GLU A 363 -19.50 14.60 -15.09
C GLU A 363 -19.45 15.19 -16.49
N PHE A 364 -20.45 14.84 -17.30
CA PHE A 364 -20.57 15.23 -18.69
C PHE A 364 -21.96 15.84 -18.97
N PRO A 365 -22.34 16.96 -18.33
CA PRO A 365 -23.64 17.55 -18.51
C PRO A 365 -23.84 18.12 -19.92
N GLU A 366 -22.76 18.50 -20.60
CA GLU A 366 -22.75 19.06 -21.94
C GLU A 366 -23.08 18.04 -23.04
N TYR A 367 -22.98 16.75 -22.75
CA TYR A 367 -23.31 15.71 -23.72
C TYR A 367 -24.70 15.14 -23.41
N PRO A 368 -25.61 15.10 -24.40
CA PRO A 368 -26.97 14.60 -24.19
C PRO A 368 -26.95 13.12 -23.76
N LYS A 369 -27.95 12.75 -22.96
CA LYS A 369 -28.11 11.35 -22.51
C LYS A 369 -28.56 10.42 -23.65
N GLU A 370 -28.95 10.95 -24.80
CA GLU A 370 -29.34 10.24 -26.02
C GLU A 370 -28.75 10.97 -27.23
N PRO A 371 -28.38 10.28 -28.34
CA PRO A 371 -29.10 9.15 -28.89
C PRO A 371 -28.44 7.79 -28.65
N ALA A 372 -29.24 6.71 -28.66
CA ALA A 372 -28.73 5.37 -28.74
C ALA A 372 -27.84 5.21 -29.98
N LEU A 373 -26.56 4.88 -29.77
CA LEU A 373 -25.67 4.57 -30.88
C LEU A 373 -26.23 3.39 -31.68
N SER A 374 -26.31 3.52 -33.00
CA SER A 374 -26.53 2.35 -33.85
C SER A 374 -25.31 1.41 -33.73
N TYR A 375 -25.53 0.13 -33.97
CA TYR A 375 -24.44 -0.86 -33.94
C TYR A 375 -23.26 -0.43 -34.84
N ARG A 376 -23.54 0.07 -36.04
CA ARG A 376 -22.54 0.51 -37.01
C ARG A 376 -21.73 1.74 -36.52
N GLU A 377 -22.38 2.67 -35.86
CA GLU A 377 -21.69 3.82 -35.24
C GLU A 377 -20.82 3.37 -34.07
N GLY A 378 -21.34 2.46 -33.24
CA GLY A 378 -20.55 1.86 -32.14
C GLY A 378 -19.31 1.13 -32.64
N GLU A 379 -19.43 0.37 -33.74
CA GLU A 379 -18.30 -0.35 -34.37
C GLU A 379 -17.25 0.62 -34.94
N ASP A 380 -17.69 1.70 -35.67
CA ASP A 380 -16.75 2.71 -36.18
C ASP A 380 -16.03 3.49 -35.05
N ILE A 381 -16.74 3.81 -33.98
CA ILE A 381 -16.15 4.46 -32.83
C ILE A 381 -15.12 3.52 -32.14
N THR A 382 -15.49 2.27 -31.89
CA THR A 382 -14.65 1.25 -31.26
C THR A 382 -13.35 1.05 -32.01
N ARG A 383 -13.44 0.87 -33.33
CA ARG A 383 -12.26 0.71 -34.19
C ARG A 383 -11.31 1.91 -34.07
N ARG A 384 -11.84 3.14 -34.12
CA ARG A 384 -11.03 4.36 -33.96
C ARG A 384 -10.44 4.52 -32.58
N LEU A 385 -11.09 4.00 -31.54
CA LEU A 385 -10.54 4.02 -30.18
C LEU A 385 -9.32 3.12 -30.09
N PHE A 386 -9.39 1.89 -30.54
CA PHE A 386 -8.25 0.97 -30.48
C PHE A 386 -7.11 1.33 -31.44
N GLU A 387 -7.37 2.18 -32.46
CA GLU A 387 -6.36 2.79 -33.32
C GLU A 387 -5.70 4.04 -32.67
N ASP A 388 -6.30 4.62 -31.61
CA ASP A 388 -5.80 5.84 -30.94
C ASP A 388 -4.82 5.45 -29.82
N PRO A 389 -3.60 6.05 -29.76
CA PRO A 389 -2.63 5.79 -28.70
C PRO A 389 -3.19 5.92 -27.28
N PHE A 390 -4.20 6.77 -27.08
CA PHE A 390 -4.92 6.92 -25.82
C PHE A 390 -5.51 5.61 -25.27
N PHE A 391 -5.72 4.62 -26.13
CA PHE A 391 -6.28 3.32 -25.80
C PHE A 391 -5.29 2.16 -26.00
N ALA A 392 -4.00 2.46 -26.17
CA ALA A 392 -2.97 1.44 -26.39
C ALA A 392 -2.89 0.39 -25.25
N GLY A 393 -3.18 0.80 -24.00
CA GLY A 393 -3.24 -0.08 -22.84
C GLY A 393 -4.62 -0.75 -22.61
N TRP A 394 -5.59 -0.60 -23.50
CA TRP A 394 -6.93 -1.14 -23.32
C TRP A 394 -7.03 -2.61 -23.73
N PHE A 395 -6.38 -3.46 -22.96
CA PHE A 395 -6.51 -4.92 -23.00
C PHE A 395 -6.51 -5.47 -21.57
N MET A 396 -7.10 -6.63 -21.35
CA MET A 396 -6.99 -7.36 -20.10
C MET A 396 -5.77 -8.27 -20.13
N ALA A 397 -5.07 -8.36 -19.02
CA ALA A 397 -4.01 -9.32 -18.81
C ALA A 397 -4.41 -10.35 -17.72
N GLY A 398 -3.74 -11.50 -17.71
CA GLY A 398 -3.94 -12.54 -16.70
C GLY A 398 -4.09 -13.93 -17.26
N GLN A 399 -3.92 -14.93 -16.39
CA GLN A 399 -3.88 -16.34 -16.81
C GLN A 399 -5.11 -16.76 -17.62
N ARG A 400 -6.30 -16.29 -17.24
CA ARG A 400 -7.54 -16.68 -17.93
C ARG A 400 -7.61 -16.13 -19.36
N VAL A 401 -7.03 -14.96 -19.61
CA VAL A 401 -6.92 -14.38 -20.97
C VAL A 401 -5.97 -15.22 -21.82
N TYR A 402 -4.84 -15.65 -21.27
CA TYR A 402 -3.90 -16.56 -21.94
C TYR A 402 -4.52 -17.93 -22.22
N ASP A 403 -5.36 -18.46 -21.33
CA ASP A 403 -6.10 -19.71 -21.56
C ASP A 403 -6.99 -19.57 -22.79
N PHE A 404 -7.78 -18.51 -22.90
CA PHE A 404 -8.63 -18.24 -24.08
C PHE A 404 -7.82 -18.04 -25.36
N ALA A 405 -6.69 -17.33 -25.28
CA ALA A 405 -5.80 -17.16 -26.42
C ALA A 405 -5.18 -18.50 -26.88
N GLY A 406 -4.88 -19.39 -25.93
CA GLY A 406 -4.43 -20.77 -26.19
C GLY A 406 -5.52 -21.62 -26.89
N GLU A 407 -6.76 -21.58 -26.41
CA GLU A 407 -7.91 -22.25 -27.02
C GLU A 407 -8.10 -21.75 -28.47
N TYR A 408 -7.99 -20.46 -28.72
CA TYR A 408 -8.06 -19.88 -30.05
C TYR A 408 -6.94 -20.37 -30.99
N ARG A 409 -5.70 -20.45 -30.49
CA ARG A 409 -4.58 -21.04 -31.23
C ARG A 409 -4.80 -22.50 -31.60
N CYS A 410 -5.49 -23.27 -30.77
CA CYS A 410 -5.84 -24.67 -31.04
C CYS A 410 -7.00 -24.85 -32.01
N GLY A 411 -7.58 -23.76 -32.54
CA GLY A 411 -8.58 -23.79 -33.59
C GLY A 411 -10.03 -23.83 -33.08
N GLU A 412 -10.27 -23.45 -31.79
CA GLU A 412 -11.64 -23.26 -31.33
C GLU A 412 -12.30 -22.07 -32.01
N ASP A 413 -13.62 -22.12 -32.17
CA ASP A 413 -14.40 -21.08 -32.88
C ASP A 413 -14.34 -19.74 -32.14
N LEU A 414 -13.89 -18.69 -32.84
CA LEU A 414 -13.71 -17.37 -32.29
C LEU A 414 -14.99 -16.80 -31.66
N GLU A 415 -16.15 -17.00 -32.29
CA GLU A 415 -17.42 -16.47 -31.76
C GLU A 415 -17.75 -17.09 -30.40
N ARG A 416 -17.51 -18.38 -30.26
CA ARG A 416 -17.70 -19.09 -28.98
C ARG A 416 -16.72 -18.64 -27.91
N ILE A 417 -15.46 -18.37 -28.28
CA ILE A 417 -14.46 -17.82 -27.35
C ILE A 417 -14.90 -16.44 -26.92
N LEU A 418 -15.29 -15.56 -27.82
CA LEU A 418 -15.74 -14.21 -27.48
C LEU A 418 -16.99 -14.21 -26.59
N GLU A 419 -17.93 -15.10 -26.83
CA GLU A 419 -19.10 -15.26 -25.96
C GLU A 419 -18.69 -15.59 -24.53
N ARG A 420 -17.81 -16.59 -24.37
CA ARG A 420 -17.30 -17.02 -23.05
C ARG A 420 -16.44 -15.95 -22.41
N PHE A 421 -15.53 -15.34 -23.15
CA PHE A 421 -14.67 -14.27 -22.67
C PHE A 421 -15.50 -13.10 -22.11
N CYS A 422 -16.45 -12.62 -22.90
CA CYS A 422 -17.33 -11.54 -22.46
C CYS A 422 -18.19 -11.94 -21.25
N ALA A 423 -18.69 -13.17 -21.20
CA ALA A 423 -19.50 -13.64 -20.08
C ALA A 423 -18.69 -13.81 -18.79
N GLU A 424 -17.48 -14.38 -18.90
CA GLU A 424 -16.64 -14.72 -17.74
C GLU A 424 -15.83 -13.52 -17.22
N LEU A 425 -15.28 -12.66 -18.10
CA LEU A 425 -14.33 -11.61 -17.72
C LEU A 425 -14.95 -10.20 -17.79
N LEU A 426 -15.66 -9.85 -18.87
CA LEU A 426 -16.12 -8.47 -19.05
C LEU A 426 -17.46 -8.18 -18.37
N THR A 427 -18.39 -9.13 -18.34
CA THR A 427 -19.71 -8.94 -17.73
C THR A 427 -19.64 -8.63 -16.22
N PRO A 428 -18.80 -9.30 -15.43
CA PRO A 428 -18.65 -8.96 -14.01
C PRO A 428 -18.09 -7.55 -13.77
N GLU A 429 -17.30 -7.03 -14.72
CA GLU A 429 -16.65 -5.73 -14.64
C GLU A 429 -17.31 -4.60 -15.46
N LEU A 430 -18.49 -4.85 -15.99
CA LEU A 430 -19.14 -3.94 -16.93
C LEU A 430 -19.26 -2.51 -16.44
N GLU A 431 -19.60 -2.32 -15.17
CA GLU A 431 -19.69 -0.99 -14.57
C GLU A 431 -18.32 -0.30 -14.47
N LEU A 432 -17.25 -1.05 -14.16
CA LEU A 432 -15.89 -0.53 -14.15
C LEU A 432 -15.40 -0.16 -15.55
N ILE A 433 -15.66 -1.01 -16.52
CA ILE A 433 -15.34 -0.73 -17.92
C ILE A 433 -16.01 0.57 -18.36
N ARG A 434 -17.28 0.77 -17.97
CA ARG A 434 -18.01 2.00 -18.22
C ARG A 434 -17.34 3.21 -17.53
N GLU A 435 -16.97 3.08 -16.27
CA GLU A 435 -16.29 4.14 -15.51
C GLU A 435 -14.90 4.45 -16.07
N ARG A 436 -14.13 3.46 -16.52
CA ARG A 436 -12.85 3.62 -17.22
C ARG A 436 -13.00 4.42 -18.52
N LEU A 437 -14.03 4.11 -19.34
CA LEU A 437 -14.34 4.89 -20.55
C LEU A 437 -14.68 6.34 -20.25
N LEU A 438 -15.47 6.60 -19.20
CA LEU A 438 -15.79 7.95 -18.77
C LEU A 438 -14.54 8.67 -18.24
N ALA A 439 -13.66 8.00 -17.51
CA ALA A 439 -12.40 8.57 -17.03
C ALA A 439 -11.45 8.90 -18.20
N SER A 440 -11.40 8.06 -19.24
CA SER A 440 -10.65 8.32 -20.48
C SER A 440 -11.24 9.53 -21.22
N ALA A 441 -12.56 9.63 -21.34
CA ALA A 441 -13.23 10.79 -21.94
C ALA A 441 -12.95 12.09 -21.18
N ASP A 442 -12.87 12.03 -19.84
CA ASP A 442 -12.53 13.20 -19.01
C ASP A 442 -11.10 13.65 -19.23
N LEU A 443 -10.15 12.73 -19.25
CA LEU A 443 -8.75 13.02 -19.57
C LEU A 443 -8.62 13.64 -20.97
N MET A 444 -9.27 13.05 -21.98
CA MET A 444 -9.33 13.58 -23.34
C MET A 444 -9.83 15.03 -23.37
N ARG A 445 -10.91 15.32 -22.65
CA ARG A 445 -11.47 16.67 -22.52
C ARG A 445 -10.46 17.65 -21.89
N ARG A 446 -9.77 17.22 -20.85
CA ARG A 446 -8.80 18.05 -20.12
C ARG A 446 -7.48 18.25 -20.85
N SER A 447 -7.09 17.29 -21.68
CA SER A 447 -5.91 17.40 -22.55
C SER A 447 -6.22 18.12 -23.89
N GLY A 448 -7.43 18.68 -24.04
CA GLY A 448 -7.80 19.48 -25.22
C GLY A 448 -8.20 18.69 -26.46
N ARG A 449 -8.52 17.41 -26.35
CA ARG A 449 -9.05 16.65 -27.48
C ARG A 449 -10.41 17.19 -27.93
N GLY A 450 -10.69 17.08 -29.22
CA GLY A 450 -11.91 17.64 -29.82
C GLY A 450 -13.21 17.11 -29.19
N SER A 451 -14.12 18.03 -28.85
CA SER A 451 -15.38 17.75 -28.14
C SER A 451 -16.26 16.68 -28.84
N SER A 452 -16.23 16.62 -30.16
CA SER A 452 -16.97 15.61 -30.93
C SER A 452 -16.49 14.18 -30.67
N PHE A 453 -15.17 13.99 -30.49
CA PHE A 453 -14.61 12.67 -30.21
C PHE A 453 -14.89 12.27 -28.75
N VAL A 454 -14.69 13.21 -27.80
CA VAL A 454 -15.04 13.02 -26.38
C VAL A 454 -16.53 12.62 -26.26
N GLY A 455 -17.43 13.32 -26.95
CA GLY A 455 -18.86 13.01 -26.93
C GLY A 455 -19.20 11.60 -27.43
N ARG A 456 -18.46 11.08 -28.41
CA ARG A 456 -18.61 9.70 -28.88
C ARG A 456 -18.17 8.68 -27.85
N VAL A 457 -17.04 8.92 -27.16
CA VAL A 457 -16.58 8.04 -26.08
C VAL A 457 -17.60 8.01 -24.93
N VAL A 458 -18.13 9.18 -24.55
CA VAL A 458 -19.21 9.28 -23.56
C VAL A 458 -20.46 8.52 -23.97
N ALA A 459 -20.87 8.66 -25.27
CA ALA A 459 -22.03 7.93 -25.79
C ALA A 459 -21.78 6.41 -25.79
N LEU A 460 -20.57 5.97 -26.13
CA LEU A 460 -20.18 4.56 -26.09
C LEU A 460 -20.23 4.02 -24.65
N ALA A 461 -19.65 4.74 -23.68
CA ALA A 461 -19.72 4.36 -22.26
C ALA A 461 -21.17 4.23 -21.76
N ARG A 462 -22.05 5.18 -22.15
CA ARG A 462 -23.46 5.14 -21.79
C ARG A 462 -24.22 4.00 -22.47
N SER A 463 -23.79 3.54 -23.64
CA SER A 463 -24.44 2.41 -24.34
C SER A 463 -24.25 1.07 -23.61
N LEU A 464 -23.29 0.98 -22.70
CA LEU A 464 -23.11 -0.18 -21.84
C LEU A 464 -24.18 -0.24 -20.73
N GLU A 465 -24.73 0.92 -20.34
CA GLU A 465 -25.74 0.99 -19.28
C GLU A 465 -27.07 0.37 -19.76
N GLY A 466 -27.48 -0.71 -19.11
CA GLY A 466 -28.74 -1.38 -19.45
C GLY A 466 -28.73 -2.14 -20.77
N TYR A 467 -27.57 -2.43 -21.36
CA TYR A 467 -27.46 -3.26 -22.55
C TYR A 467 -28.03 -4.65 -22.30
N ARG A 468 -29.03 -5.06 -23.15
CA ARG A 468 -29.84 -6.27 -22.90
C ARG A 468 -29.51 -7.45 -23.82
N LEU A 469 -28.71 -7.20 -24.86
CA LEU A 469 -28.26 -8.28 -25.77
C LEU A 469 -27.02 -8.97 -25.13
N PRO A 470 -26.64 -10.16 -25.60
CA PRO A 470 -25.40 -10.80 -25.17
C PRO A 470 -24.21 -9.86 -25.35
N HIS A 471 -23.36 -9.74 -24.33
CA HIS A 471 -22.30 -8.71 -24.25
C HIS A 471 -21.26 -8.84 -25.37
N HIS A 472 -20.99 -10.05 -25.88
CA HIS A 472 -20.11 -10.25 -27.04
C HIS A 472 -20.64 -9.63 -28.34
N LEU A 473 -21.92 -9.25 -28.37
CA LEU A 473 -22.54 -8.53 -29.52
C LEU A 473 -22.43 -7.00 -29.36
N HIS A 474 -21.96 -6.49 -28.18
CA HIS A 474 -21.72 -5.06 -28.02
C HIS A 474 -20.40 -4.68 -28.73
N PRO A 475 -20.40 -3.70 -29.66
CA PRO A 475 -19.21 -3.40 -30.46
C PRO A 475 -17.95 -3.17 -29.64
N PHE A 476 -18.05 -2.39 -28.58
CA PHE A 476 -16.91 -2.09 -27.73
C PHE A 476 -16.41 -3.30 -26.93
N LEU A 477 -17.31 -4.06 -26.31
CA LEU A 477 -16.92 -5.24 -25.53
C LEU A 477 -16.30 -6.32 -26.40
N ARG A 478 -16.83 -6.48 -27.62
CA ARG A 478 -16.25 -7.36 -28.63
C ARG A 478 -14.84 -6.90 -29.03
N GLY A 479 -14.67 -5.60 -29.32
CA GLY A 479 -13.37 -5.02 -29.64
C GLY A 479 -12.37 -5.19 -28.53
N PHE A 480 -12.77 -4.94 -27.29
CA PHE A 480 -11.95 -5.09 -26.09
C PHE A 480 -11.53 -6.56 -25.87
N ALA A 481 -12.44 -7.52 -26.04
CA ALA A 481 -12.10 -8.94 -25.97
C ALA A 481 -11.12 -9.35 -27.08
N MET A 482 -11.34 -8.86 -28.33
CA MET A 482 -10.45 -9.13 -29.46
C MET A 482 -9.04 -8.60 -29.21
N GLU A 483 -8.90 -7.35 -28.75
CA GLU A 483 -7.61 -6.74 -28.42
C GLU A 483 -6.88 -7.53 -27.34
N SER A 484 -7.58 -7.89 -26.27
CA SER A 484 -7.02 -8.69 -25.18
C SER A 484 -6.51 -10.06 -25.67
N LEU A 485 -7.28 -10.73 -26.53
CA LEU A 485 -6.87 -12.03 -27.12
C LEU A 485 -5.68 -11.88 -28.06
N GLU A 486 -5.61 -10.80 -28.84
CA GLU A 486 -4.54 -10.58 -29.80
C GLU A 486 -3.21 -10.32 -29.05
N VAL A 487 -3.21 -9.43 -28.05
CA VAL A 487 -2.04 -9.15 -27.19
C VAL A 487 -1.56 -10.43 -26.51
N ALA A 488 -2.47 -11.22 -25.92
CA ALA A 488 -2.12 -12.47 -25.28
C ALA A 488 -1.56 -13.51 -26.26
N ARG A 489 -2.11 -13.57 -27.49
CA ARG A 489 -1.63 -14.45 -28.57
C ARG A 489 -0.22 -14.09 -29.02
N GLU A 490 0.09 -12.79 -29.14
CA GLU A 490 1.42 -12.29 -29.49
C GLU A 490 2.43 -12.65 -28.40
N ALA A 491 2.10 -12.44 -27.13
CA ALA A 491 2.94 -12.82 -26.00
C ALA A 491 3.23 -14.33 -25.97
N LEU A 492 2.21 -15.16 -26.17
CA LEU A 492 2.38 -16.62 -26.29
C LEU A 492 3.24 -17.04 -27.48
N ALA A 493 3.21 -16.28 -28.59
CA ALA A 493 4.03 -16.57 -29.78
C ALA A 493 5.51 -16.21 -29.55
N GLN A 494 5.79 -15.20 -28.74
CA GLN A 494 7.16 -14.77 -28.42
C GLN A 494 7.83 -15.66 -27.34
N GLY A 495 7.12 -16.64 -26.78
CA GLY A 495 7.63 -17.54 -25.75
C GLY A 495 7.73 -16.86 -24.37
N GLU A 496 7.11 -15.72 -24.22
CA GLU A 496 6.85 -15.13 -22.92
C GLU A 496 5.81 -16.02 -22.24
N ASP A 497 6.25 -16.85 -21.29
CA ASP A 497 5.38 -17.42 -20.27
C ASP A 497 4.85 -16.22 -19.46
N GLY A 498 3.85 -15.57 -20.07
CA GLY A 498 3.35 -14.29 -19.60
C GLY A 498 2.38 -14.50 -18.46
N CYS A 499 2.93 -14.57 -17.30
CA CYS A 499 2.34 -13.97 -16.13
C CYS A 499 3.28 -12.82 -15.77
N PRO A 500 2.90 -11.53 -15.81
CA PRO A 500 3.57 -10.58 -14.97
C PRO A 500 3.47 -11.20 -13.60
N GLN A 501 4.60 -11.61 -13.03
CA GLN A 501 4.67 -12.07 -11.66
C GLN A 501 3.88 -11.03 -10.87
N ALA A 502 2.69 -11.39 -10.42
CA ALA A 502 2.05 -10.68 -9.34
C ALA A 502 3.18 -10.49 -8.34
N ALA A 503 3.50 -9.23 -8.07
CA ALA A 503 4.45 -8.91 -7.01
C ALA A 503 4.02 -9.79 -5.84
N GLU A 504 4.82 -10.80 -5.56
CA GLU A 504 4.56 -11.76 -4.51
C GLU A 504 4.24 -10.94 -3.28
N GLU A 505 3.02 -11.14 -2.79
CA GLU A 505 2.64 -10.74 -1.46
C GLU A 505 3.67 -11.36 -0.50
N GLY A 506 4.65 -10.56 -0.11
CA GLY A 506 5.60 -10.84 0.95
C GLY A 506 5.26 -9.98 2.17
#